data_5a19f043bf42cfd7f2597e1014671759
#
_entry.id   5a19f043bf42cfd7f2597e1014671759
#
_cell.length_a   1.000
_cell.length_b   1.000
_cell.length_c   1.000
_cell.angle_alpha   90.00
_cell.angle_beta   90.00
_cell.angle_gamma   90.00
#
_symmetry.space_group_name_H-M   'P 1'
#
loop_
_entity.id
_entity.type
_entity.pdbx_description
1 polymer ?
#
loop_
_entity_poly.entity_id
_entity_poly.type
_entity_poly.pdbx_seq_one_letter_code
_entity_poly.pdbx_strand_id
1 'polypeptide(L)'
;MASHKYLSPEETLEWLVRVVTADGLISTNEKSLIREFARAYGMNVDEIIEAASKSIVLDKPEVELIDYRAKNGLLFEKLIVSFLKDKKRYKLLSWTGDKYVDGIYDHSNLNPDIHIQHVINGMTLDYFIECKWNHYWQRDEKGYFYEMKKEQLQRYRYFQRKNKRVVLIAYAYGRTGNNPRGIYIIPLYAFRGNRIQKTVADKKYRIEQNAEVFAQYMESYFAALFAKKRKK
;
A
#
# COMPACT_ATOMS: atom_id res chain seq x y z
N MET A 1 11.10 44.60 -24.13
CA MET A 1 10.12 44.25 -23.11
C MET A 1 9.25 43.16 -23.66
N ALA A 2 9.39 41.90 -23.14
CA ALA A 2 8.54 40.82 -23.57
C ALA A 2 7.13 41.03 -22.93
N SER A 3 6.11 41.18 -23.74
CA SER A 3 4.72 41.25 -23.27
C SER A 3 4.37 39.89 -22.69
N HIS A 4 4.20 39.80 -21.37
CA HIS A 4 3.57 38.62 -20.76
C HIS A 4 2.13 38.53 -21.32
N LYS A 5 1.92 37.61 -22.25
CA LYS A 5 0.58 37.28 -22.76
C LYS A 5 -0.12 36.53 -21.63
N TYR A 6 -1.04 37.17 -20.94
CA TYR A 6 -1.91 36.47 -20.01
C TYR A 6 -2.81 35.51 -20.78
N LEU A 7 -2.91 34.26 -20.31
CA LEU A 7 -3.82 33.28 -20.88
C LEU A 7 -5.27 33.74 -20.67
N SER A 8 -6.14 33.47 -21.64
CA SER A 8 -7.57 33.66 -21.46
C SER A 8 -8.10 32.71 -20.37
N PRO A 9 -9.28 32.95 -19.78
CA PRO A 9 -9.89 31.99 -18.85
C PRO A 9 -10.02 30.57 -19.44
N GLU A 10 -10.37 30.46 -20.74
CA GLU A 10 -10.46 29.19 -21.45
C GLU A 10 -9.09 28.49 -21.57
N GLU A 11 -8.06 29.25 -22.03
CA GLU A 11 -6.68 28.72 -22.11
C GLU A 11 -6.15 28.30 -20.73
N THR A 12 -6.48 29.09 -19.70
CA THR A 12 -6.08 28.77 -18.32
C THR A 12 -6.75 27.48 -17.82
N LEU A 13 -8.05 27.33 -18.14
CA LEU A 13 -8.79 26.13 -17.76
C LEU A 13 -8.28 24.89 -18.51
N GLU A 14 -8.02 25.01 -19.81
CA GLU A 14 -7.43 23.92 -20.60
C GLU A 14 -6.06 23.52 -20.08
N TRP A 15 -5.22 24.48 -19.72
CA TRP A 15 -3.93 24.24 -19.08
C TRP A 15 -4.09 23.56 -17.71
N LEU A 16 -5.02 24.04 -16.87
CA LEU A 16 -5.32 23.46 -15.58
C LEU A 16 -5.76 22.00 -15.71
N VAL A 17 -6.67 21.72 -16.64
CA VAL A 17 -7.13 20.36 -16.93
C VAL A 17 -5.97 19.47 -17.36
N ARG A 18 -5.09 19.92 -18.25
CA ARG A 18 -3.90 19.17 -18.67
C ARG A 18 -2.95 18.86 -17.51
N VAL A 19 -2.76 19.82 -16.59
CA VAL A 19 -1.88 19.65 -15.43
C VAL A 19 -2.47 18.62 -14.45
N VAL A 20 -3.75 18.75 -14.11
CA VAL A 20 -4.39 17.85 -13.14
C VAL A 20 -4.66 16.44 -13.70
N THR A 21 -4.67 16.31 -15.02
CA THR A 21 -4.83 15.01 -15.71
C THR A 21 -3.50 14.39 -16.15
N ALA A 22 -2.38 15.04 -15.88
CA ALA A 22 -1.06 14.60 -16.35
C ALA A 22 -0.66 13.21 -15.81
N ASP A 23 -1.21 12.78 -14.67
CA ASP A 23 -1.03 11.44 -14.10
C ASP A 23 -2.07 10.41 -14.61
N GLY A 24 -2.99 10.85 -15.49
CA GLY A 24 -4.05 10.03 -16.07
C GLY A 24 -5.25 9.78 -15.14
N LEU A 25 -5.34 10.48 -14.00
CA LEU A 25 -6.42 10.36 -13.02
C LEU A 25 -6.90 11.77 -12.61
N ILE A 26 -8.20 11.94 -12.42
CA ILE A 26 -8.75 13.16 -11.83
C ILE A 26 -9.26 12.81 -10.43
N SER A 27 -8.55 13.27 -9.41
CA SER A 27 -8.96 13.12 -8.01
C SER A 27 -10.20 13.97 -7.69
N THR A 28 -10.87 13.65 -6.58
CA THR A 28 -12.03 14.43 -6.11
C THR A 28 -11.66 15.90 -5.82
N ASN A 29 -10.45 16.15 -5.32
CA ASN A 29 -9.97 17.50 -5.04
C ASN A 29 -9.70 18.28 -6.33
N GLU A 30 -9.13 17.64 -7.34
CA GLU A 30 -8.87 18.24 -8.65
C GLU A 30 -10.18 18.55 -9.37
N LYS A 31 -11.18 17.66 -9.31
CA LYS A 31 -12.53 17.94 -9.80
C LYS A 31 -13.16 19.16 -9.10
N SER A 32 -12.93 19.30 -7.78
CA SER A 32 -13.42 20.46 -7.02
C SER A 32 -12.75 21.75 -7.50
N LEU A 33 -11.43 21.72 -7.69
CA LEU A 33 -10.66 22.86 -8.16
C LEU A 33 -11.10 23.32 -9.56
N ILE A 34 -11.27 22.38 -10.49
CA ILE A 34 -11.79 22.64 -11.85
C ILE A 34 -13.19 23.28 -11.77
N ARG A 35 -14.07 22.76 -10.88
CA ARG A 35 -15.42 23.29 -10.69
C ARG A 35 -15.41 24.69 -10.11
N GLU A 36 -14.57 24.99 -9.13
CA GLU A 36 -14.44 26.32 -8.56
C GLU A 36 -13.95 27.33 -9.59
N PHE A 37 -12.94 26.98 -10.37
CA PHE A 37 -12.44 27.82 -11.45
C PHE A 37 -13.52 28.09 -12.51
N ALA A 38 -14.16 27.03 -13.01
CA ALA A 38 -15.19 27.16 -14.03
C ALA A 38 -16.38 28.04 -13.56
N ARG A 39 -16.81 27.88 -12.30
CA ARG A 39 -17.87 28.74 -11.72
C ARG A 39 -17.45 30.20 -11.62
N ALA A 40 -16.21 30.47 -11.26
CA ALA A 40 -15.69 31.85 -11.15
C ALA A 40 -15.74 32.60 -12.51
N TYR A 41 -15.63 31.85 -13.60
CA TYR A 41 -15.64 32.41 -14.95
C TYR A 41 -16.91 32.10 -15.76
N GLY A 42 -17.97 31.58 -15.11
CA GLY A 42 -19.27 31.31 -15.76
C GLY A 42 -19.24 30.19 -16.80
N MET A 43 -18.28 29.28 -16.73
CA MET A 43 -18.10 28.18 -17.68
C MET A 43 -18.91 26.95 -17.32
N ASN A 44 -19.33 26.15 -18.30
CA ASN A 44 -20.00 24.88 -18.07
C ASN A 44 -18.99 23.78 -17.69
N VAL A 45 -19.01 23.39 -16.43
CA VAL A 45 -18.06 22.44 -15.84
C VAL A 45 -18.17 21.05 -16.44
N ASP A 46 -19.39 20.59 -16.70
CA ASP A 46 -19.63 19.21 -17.09
C ASP A 46 -19.13 18.96 -18.53
N GLU A 47 -19.29 19.93 -19.43
CA GLU A 47 -18.71 19.88 -20.79
C GLU A 47 -17.18 19.83 -20.77
N ILE A 48 -16.55 20.55 -19.83
CA ILE A 48 -15.10 20.61 -19.71
C ILE A 48 -14.53 19.31 -19.13
N ILE A 49 -15.17 18.77 -18.09
CA ILE A 49 -14.78 17.47 -17.52
C ILE A 49 -15.01 16.36 -18.54
N GLU A 50 -16.08 16.43 -19.32
CA GLU A 50 -16.36 15.47 -20.37
C GLU A 50 -15.37 15.58 -21.53
N ALA A 51 -15.04 16.80 -21.97
CA ALA A 51 -14.03 17.05 -22.99
C ALA A 51 -12.63 16.61 -22.52
N ALA A 52 -12.28 16.92 -21.29
CA ALA A 52 -11.04 16.45 -20.67
C ALA A 52 -10.99 14.92 -20.57
N SER A 53 -12.08 14.28 -20.20
CA SER A 53 -12.19 12.82 -20.16
C SER A 53 -12.08 12.18 -21.54
N LYS A 54 -12.61 12.85 -22.57
CA LYS A 54 -12.50 12.42 -23.98
C LYS A 54 -11.08 12.65 -24.55
N SER A 55 -10.44 13.78 -24.23
CA SER A 55 -9.07 14.06 -24.69
C SER A 55 -8.02 13.15 -24.06
N ILE A 56 -8.27 12.68 -22.83
CA ILE A 56 -7.43 11.65 -22.18
C ILE A 56 -7.49 10.31 -22.94
N VAL A 57 -8.62 10.02 -23.60
CA VAL A 57 -8.80 8.76 -24.36
C VAL A 57 -8.18 8.84 -25.76
N LEU A 58 -8.05 10.04 -26.36
CA LEU A 58 -7.70 10.18 -27.77
C LEU A 58 -6.19 10.33 -28.06
N ASP A 59 -5.36 10.67 -27.08
CA ASP A 59 -3.92 10.93 -27.28
C ASP A 59 -2.99 10.04 -26.45
N LYS A 60 -3.46 8.85 -26.05
CA LYS A 60 -2.55 7.88 -25.44
C LYS A 60 -1.88 7.05 -26.53
N PRO A 61 -0.54 7.17 -26.72
CA PRO A 61 0.23 5.96 -26.98
C PRO A 61 -0.17 4.99 -25.88
N GLU A 62 -0.26 3.69 -26.16
CA GLU A 62 -0.47 2.63 -25.15
C GLU A 62 0.59 2.73 -24.06
N VAL A 63 0.50 3.77 -23.25
CA VAL A 63 1.09 3.79 -21.93
C VAL A 63 0.16 2.89 -21.12
N GLU A 64 0.53 1.62 -20.97
CA GLU A 64 0.00 0.77 -19.92
C GLU A 64 -0.27 1.67 -18.72
N LEU A 65 -1.54 1.79 -18.35
CA LEU A 65 -1.93 2.35 -17.05
C LEU A 65 -1.30 1.44 -16.00
N ILE A 66 -0.02 1.66 -15.75
CA ILE A 66 0.69 1.00 -14.67
C ILE A 66 -0.13 1.38 -13.45
N ASP A 67 -0.89 0.41 -12.95
CA ASP A 67 -1.65 0.62 -11.72
C ASP A 67 -0.65 1.08 -10.66
N TYR A 68 -0.67 2.38 -10.38
CA TYR A 68 0.24 3.02 -9.43
C TYR A 68 0.21 2.31 -8.07
N ARG A 69 -0.94 1.73 -7.72
CA ARG A 69 -1.10 0.94 -6.49
C ARG A 69 -0.39 -0.40 -6.59
N ALA A 70 -0.54 -1.11 -7.71
CA ALA A 70 0.15 -2.38 -7.94
C ALA A 70 1.66 -2.18 -7.97
N LYS A 71 2.15 -1.16 -8.71
CA LYS A 71 3.57 -0.81 -8.75
C LYS A 71 4.14 -0.52 -7.36
N ASN A 72 3.47 0.31 -6.57
CA ASN A 72 3.94 0.63 -5.22
C ASN A 72 3.78 -0.53 -4.24
N GLY A 73 2.76 -1.37 -4.41
CA GLY A 73 2.62 -2.63 -3.69
C GLY A 73 3.83 -3.53 -3.91
N LEU A 74 4.20 -3.77 -5.18
CA LEU A 74 5.36 -4.56 -5.56
C LEU A 74 6.69 -3.95 -5.06
N LEU A 75 6.85 -2.62 -5.15
CA LEU A 75 8.02 -1.94 -4.60
C LEU A 75 8.13 -2.13 -3.08
N PHE A 76 7.01 -2.14 -2.36
CA PHE A 76 6.99 -2.40 -0.92
C PHE A 76 7.29 -3.86 -0.60
N GLU A 77 6.76 -4.82 -1.36
CA GLU A 77 7.13 -6.23 -1.22
C GLU A 77 8.64 -6.43 -1.41
N LYS A 78 9.23 -5.84 -2.46
CA LYS A 78 10.69 -5.84 -2.72
C LYS A 78 11.48 -5.23 -1.55
N LEU A 79 10.96 -4.18 -0.93
CA LEU A 79 11.59 -3.58 0.25
C LEU A 79 11.58 -4.56 1.43
N ILE A 80 10.46 -5.21 1.75
CA ILE A 80 10.39 -6.22 2.82
C ILE A 80 11.33 -7.39 2.52
N VAL A 81 11.34 -7.90 1.28
CA VAL A 81 12.27 -8.97 0.87
C VAL A 81 13.73 -8.52 1.03
N SER A 82 14.04 -7.23 0.80
CA SER A 82 15.40 -6.70 0.99
C SER A 82 15.88 -6.75 2.44
N PHE A 83 14.99 -6.78 3.42
CA PHE A 83 15.34 -6.96 4.83
C PHE A 83 15.75 -8.41 5.17
N LEU A 84 15.46 -9.37 4.30
CA LEU A 84 15.74 -10.79 4.48
C LEU A 84 17.08 -11.23 3.85
N LYS A 85 18.00 -10.28 3.58
CA LYS A 85 19.27 -10.57 2.90
C LYS A 85 20.25 -11.41 3.71
N ASP A 86 20.13 -11.40 5.04
CA ASP A 86 20.97 -12.25 5.90
C ASP A 86 20.57 -13.72 5.76
N LYS A 87 21.27 -14.46 4.89
CA LYS A 87 21.03 -15.88 4.62
C LYS A 87 21.30 -16.79 5.81
N LYS A 88 21.99 -16.32 6.86
CA LYS A 88 22.19 -17.08 8.09
C LYS A 88 20.95 -17.01 8.98
N ARG A 89 20.24 -15.87 8.96
CA ARG A 89 19.00 -15.67 9.71
C ARG A 89 17.78 -16.10 8.95
N TYR A 90 17.71 -15.84 7.62
CA TYR A 90 16.51 -15.99 6.82
C TYR A 90 16.70 -16.90 5.62
N LYS A 91 15.67 -17.72 5.35
CA LYS A 91 15.48 -18.40 4.08
C LYS A 91 14.13 -18.00 3.51
N LEU A 92 14.13 -17.32 2.38
CA LEU A 92 12.93 -17.03 1.61
C LEU A 92 12.46 -18.33 0.97
N LEU A 93 11.29 -18.83 1.36
CA LEU A 93 10.72 -20.07 0.85
C LEU A 93 9.86 -19.84 -0.39
N SER A 94 9.07 -18.77 -0.38
CA SER A 94 8.32 -18.32 -1.56
C SER A 94 8.07 -16.81 -1.48
N TRP A 95 7.92 -16.19 -2.64
CA TRP A 95 7.50 -14.82 -2.82
C TRP A 95 6.67 -14.72 -4.08
N THR A 96 5.43 -14.26 -3.94
CA THR A 96 4.46 -14.16 -5.03
C THR A 96 4.43 -12.74 -5.63
N GLY A 97 5.61 -12.11 -5.76
CA GLY A 97 5.77 -10.72 -6.19
C GLY A 97 5.36 -10.41 -7.62
N ASP A 98 5.06 -11.43 -8.44
CA ASP A 98 4.55 -11.27 -9.79
C ASP A 98 3.25 -12.06 -9.95
N LYS A 99 2.15 -11.46 -9.48
CA LYS A 99 0.81 -12.08 -9.52
C LYS A 99 0.11 -11.97 -10.87
N TYR A 100 0.74 -11.32 -11.84
CA TYR A 100 0.21 -11.07 -13.17
C TYR A 100 1.13 -11.67 -14.23
N VAL A 101 0.80 -12.87 -14.68
CA VAL A 101 1.30 -13.39 -15.94
C VAL A 101 0.08 -13.56 -16.82
N ASP A 102 -0.05 -12.72 -17.85
CA ASP A 102 -1.01 -12.82 -18.96
C ASP A 102 -2.49 -13.02 -18.56
N GLY A 103 -2.96 -12.37 -17.51
CA GLY A 103 -4.38 -12.42 -17.13
C GLY A 103 -4.84 -13.71 -16.45
N ILE A 104 -3.94 -14.65 -16.17
CA ILE A 104 -4.25 -15.89 -15.48
C ILE A 104 -4.13 -15.69 -13.96
N TYR A 105 -5.26 -15.85 -13.25
CA TYR A 105 -5.29 -15.89 -11.78
C TYR A 105 -4.87 -17.29 -11.31
N ASP A 106 -3.69 -17.38 -10.70
CA ASP A 106 -3.29 -18.62 -10.03
C ASP A 106 -3.98 -18.73 -8.65
N HIS A 107 -4.42 -19.92 -8.28
CA HIS A 107 -4.97 -20.22 -6.94
C HIS A 107 -3.98 -19.95 -5.80
N SER A 108 -2.67 -19.85 -6.05
CA SER A 108 -1.65 -19.41 -5.11
C SER A 108 -1.86 -17.96 -4.63
N ASN A 109 -2.61 -17.14 -5.37
CA ASN A 109 -2.99 -15.77 -5.01
C ASN A 109 -3.83 -15.65 -3.72
N LEU A 110 -4.26 -16.77 -3.16
CA LEU A 110 -4.97 -16.83 -1.88
C LEU A 110 -4.03 -16.88 -0.66
N ASN A 111 -2.74 -17.17 -0.88
CA ASN A 111 -1.72 -17.22 0.16
C ASN A 111 -1.15 -15.81 0.43
N PRO A 112 -0.57 -15.58 1.63
CA PRO A 112 0.18 -14.35 1.88
C PRO A 112 1.40 -14.21 0.97
N ASP A 113 1.83 -12.97 0.71
CA ASP A 113 2.81 -12.63 -0.32
C ASP A 113 4.20 -13.27 -0.13
N ILE A 114 4.67 -13.42 1.11
CA ILE A 114 6.02 -13.85 1.43
C ILE A 114 5.98 -14.99 2.44
N HIS A 115 6.64 -16.10 2.17
CA HIS A 115 6.86 -17.22 3.10
C HIS A 115 8.32 -17.27 3.52
N ILE A 116 8.57 -17.22 4.81
CA ILE A 116 9.89 -17.06 5.40
C ILE A 116 10.15 -18.18 6.40
N GLN A 117 11.34 -18.74 6.34
CA GLN A 117 11.94 -19.49 7.42
C GLN A 117 12.99 -18.64 8.10
N HIS A 118 12.91 -18.50 9.42
CA HIS A 118 13.77 -17.63 10.22
C HIS A 118 14.43 -18.44 11.35
N VAL A 119 15.74 -18.36 11.47
CA VAL A 119 16.51 -19.00 12.54
C VAL A 119 16.69 -18.00 13.68
N ILE A 120 16.10 -18.29 14.84
CA ILE A 120 16.17 -17.47 16.04
C ILE A 120 16.66 -18.35 17.20
N ASN A 121 17.81 -18.04 17.76
CA ASN A 121 18.40 -18.79 18.89
C ASN A 121 18.45 -20.32 18.62
N GLY A 122 18.85 -20.72 17.43
CA GLY A 122 18.94 -22.11 17.01
C GLY A 122 17.59 -22.78 16.68
N MET A 123 16.48 -22.10 16.86
CA MET A 123 15.15 -22.57 16.46
C MET A 123 14.78 -22.05 15.09
N THR A 124 14.21 -22.92 14.26
CA THR A 124 13.70 -22.56 12.94
C THR A 124 12.20 -22.30 13.02
N LEU A 125 11.78 -21.14 12.58
CA LEU A 125 10.40 -20.67 12.58
C LEU A 125 9.93 -20.39 11.18
N ASP A 126 8.77 -20.91 10.83
CA ASP A 126 8.08 -20.61 9.57
C ASP A 126 6.95 -19.64 9.84
N TYR A 127 6.89 -18.56 9.05
CA TYR A 127 5.80 -17.59 9.09
C TYR A 127 5.59 -16.91 7.74
N PHE A 128 4.49 -16.23 7.62
CA PHE A 128 4.09 -15.53 6.40
C PHE A 128 3.95 -14.03 6.64
N ILE A 129 4.24 -13.25 5.62
CA ILE A 129 3.99 -11.80 5.60
C ILE A 129 3.10 -11.50 4.39
N GLU A 130 2.01 -10.79 4.64
CA GLU A 130 1.21 -10.11 3.63
C GLU A 130 1.60 -8.65 3.59
N CYS A 131 1.92 -8.12 2.43
CA CYS A 131 2.33 -6.74 2.22
C CYS A 131 1.15 -5.87 1.78
N LYS A 132 0.99 -4.72 2.41
CA LYS A 132 -0.06 -3.74 2.08
C LYS A 132 0.54 -2.35 2.06
N TRP A 133 0.39 -1.68 0.94
CA TRP A 133 0.82 -0.29 0.79
C TRP A 133 -0.37 0.61 0.50
N ASN A 134 -0.41 1.79 1.13
CA ASN A 134 -1.37 2.85 0.86
C ASN A 134 -0.65 4.20 0.79
N HIS A 135 -1.23 5.14 0.05
CA HIS A 135 -0.68 6.50 0.01
C HIS A 135 -0.83 7.22 1.35
N TYR A 136 -2.02 7.04 1.99
CA TYR A 136 -2.39 7.66 3.27
C TYR A 136 -3.06 6.66 4.20
N TRP A 137 -3.07 6.97 5.49
CA TRP A 137 -4.00 6.38 6.43
C TRP A 137 -5.42 6.88 6.13
N GLN A 138 -6.40 6.02 6.27
CA GLN A 138 -7.80 6.41 6.25
C GLN A 138 -8.11 7.23 7.50
N ARG A 139 -9.15 8.09 7.45
CA ARG A 139 -9.55 8.94 8.57
C ARG A 139 -11.06 8.90 8.75
N ASP A 140 -11.50 8.79 10.00
CA ASP A 140 -12.87 9.00 10.45
C ASP A 140 -12.89 9.95 11.67
N GLU A 141 -14.04 10.08 12.31
CA GLU A 141 -14.21 10.91 13.51
C GLU A 141 -13.35 10.45 14.70
N LYS A 142 -12.98 9.15 14.74
CA LYS A 142 -12.14 8.55 15.79
C LYS A 142 -10.65 8.66 15.50
N GLY A 143 -10.28 9.25 14.36
CA GLY A 143 -8.90 9.48 13.96
C GLY A 143 -8.44 8.64 12.78
N TYR A 144 -7.12 8.45 12.67
CA TYR A 144 -6.52 7.71 11.55
C TYR A 144 -6.51 6.20 11.82
N PHE A 145 -6.83 5.41 10.78
CA PHE A 145 -6.87 3.95 10.85
C PHE A 145 -6.45 3.31 9.53
N TYR A 146 -6.09 2.03 9.59
CA TYR A 146 -5.97 1.14 8.43
C TYR A 146 -7.09 0.10 8.51
N GLU A 147 -7.77 -0.13 7.40
CA GLU A 147 -8.82 -1.12 7.25
C GLU A 147 -8.47 -2.14 6.18
N MET A 148 -8.51 -3.40 6.55
CA MET A 148 -8.41 -4.51 5.62
C MET A 148 -9.81 -5.01 5.22
N LYS A 149 -9.98 -5.51 4.00
CA LYS A 149 -11.24 -6.17 3.61
C LYS A 149 -11.52 -7.33 4.57
N LYS A 150 -12.76 -7.42 5.06
CA LYS A 150 -13.15 -8.42 6.07
C LYS A 150 -12.87 -9.85 5.60
N GLU A 151 -13.18 -10.16 4.34
CA GLU A 151 -12.99 -11.46 3.72
C GLU A 151 -11.50 -11.82 3.66
N GLN A 152 -10.64 -10.86 3.34
CA GLN A 152 -9.19 -11.04 3.29
C GLN A 152 -8.62 -11.33 4.68
N LEU A 153 -9.02 -10.56 5.70
CA LEU A 153 -8.60 -10.78 7.08
C LEU A 153 -9.06 -12.14 7.61
N GLN A 154 -10.31 -12.54 7.31
CA GLN A 154 -10.84 -13.86 7.68
C GLN A 154 -10.07 -14.98 7.01
N ARG A 155 -9.74 -14.84 5.71
CA ARG A 155 -8.93 -15.79 4.97
C ARG A 155 -7.55 -15.98 5.62
N TYR A 156 -6.84 -14.92 5.99
CA TYR A 156 -5.55 -15.04 6.67
C TYR A 156 -5.66 -15.63 8.07
N ARG A 157 -6.71 -15.31 8.83
CA ARG A 157 -6.98 -15.96 10.12
C ARG A 157 -7.23 -17.47 9.97
N TYR A 158 -8.00 -17.85 8.94
CA TYR A 158 -8.22 -19.26 8.62
C TYR A 158 -6.91 -19.94 8.19
N PHE A 159 -6.15 -19.31 7.29
CA PHE A 159 -4.86 -19.81 6.82
C PHE A 159 -3.88 -20.03 7.99
N GLN A 160 -3.76 -19.06 8.89
CA GLN A 160 -2.93 -19.17 10.10
C GLN A 160 -3.32 -20.34 10.98
N ARG A 161 -4.63 -20.55 11.21
CA ARG A 161 -5.13 -21.68 12.03
C ARG A 161 -4.88 -23.03 11.37
N LYS A 162 -5.19 -23.14 10.08
CA LYS A 162 -5.02 -24.38 9.30
C LYS A 162 -3.57 -24.81 9.25
N ASN A 163 -2.66 -23.89 8.96
CA ASN A 163 -1.24 -24.19 8.78
C ASN A 163 -0.44 -24.13 10.09
N LYS A 164 -1.04 -23.71 11.21
CA LYS A 164 -0.39 -23.50 12.51
C LYS A 164 0.85 -22.59 12.42
N ARG A 165 0.88 -21.68 11.46
CA ARG A 165 1.96 -20.73 11.19
C ARG A 165 1.47 -19.30 11.35
N VAL A 166 2.33 -18.42 11.86
CA VAL A 166 1.99 -17.01 12.05
C VAL A 166 1.85 -16.33 10.69
N VAL A 167 0.82 -15.48 10.55
CA VAL A 167 0.67 -14.52 9.46
C VAL A 167 0.76 -13.12 10.05
N LEU A 168 1.63 -12.31 9.47
CA LEU A 168 1.82 -10.91 9.81
C LEU A 168 1.42 -10.04 8.63
N ILE A 169 0.92 -8.84 8.92
CA ILE A 169 0.65 -7.83 7.91
C ILE A 169 1.78 -6.81 7.95
N ALA A 170 2.60 -6.75 6.91
CA ALA A 170 3.48 -5.62 6.69
C ALA A 170 2.65 -4.52 6.02
N TYR A 171 2.40 -3.45 6.76
CA TYR A 171 1.67 -2.28 6.26
C TYR A 171 2.61 -1.10 6.13
N ALA A 172 2.54 -0.42 5.00
CA ALA A 172 3.27 0.82 4.78
C ALA A 172 2.37 1.91 4.23
N TYR A 173 2.73 3.16 4.51
CA TYR A 173 2.09 4.30 3.88
C TYR A 173 3.13 5.33 3.45
N GLY A 174 2.83 6.08 2.40
CA GLY A 174 3.70 7.13 1.90
C GLY A 174 3.62 7.32 0.39
N ARG A 175 4.53 8.12 -0.13
CA ARG A 175 4.52 8.52 -1.54
C ARG A 175 4.89 7.35 -2.46
N THR A 176 5.85 6.52 -2.05
CA THR A 176 6.31 5.36 -2.83
C THR A 176 6.49 4.13 -1.94
N GLY A 177 6.34 2.93 -2.53
CA GLY A 177 6.44 1.67 -1.81
C GLY A 177 7.86 1.34 -1.33
N ASN A 178 8.90 1.78 -2.05
CA ASN A 178 10.29 1.56 -1.67
C ASN A 178 10.86 2.60 -0.69
N ASN A 179 10.16 3.73 -0.50
CA ASN A 179 10.54 4.76 0.48
C ASN A 179 9.27 5.26 1.21
N PRO A 180 8.63 4.42 2.04
CA PRO A 180 7.44 4.79 2.77
C PRO A 180 7.77 5.73 3.95
N ARG A 181 6.76 6.52 4.36
CA ARG A 181 6.84 7.38 5.57
C ARG A 181 6.78 6.58 6.87
N GLY A 182 6.25 5.37 6.80
CA GLY A 182 6.18 4.48 7.96
C GLY A 182 5.91 3.06 7.54
N ILE A 183 6.53 2.13 8.27
CA ILE A 183 6.38 0.67 8.10
C ILE A 183 5.89 0.09 9.42
N TYR A 184 4.98 -0.85 9.33
CA TYR A 184 4.36 -1.52 10.48
C TYR A 184 4.30 -3.03 10.24
N ILE A 185 4.68 -3.81 11.25
CA ILE A 185 4.53 -5.27 11.23
C ILE A 185 3.43 -5.64 12.23
N ILE A 186 2.26 -5.94 11.72
CA ILE A 186 1.02 -6.03 12.48
C ILE A 186 0.55 -7.49 12.54
N PRO A 187 0.46 -8.11 13.72
CA PRO A 187 -0.11 -9.44 13.83
C PRO A 187 -1.64 -9.41 13.65
N LEU A 188 -2.23 -10.48 13.12
CA LEU A 188 -3.66 -10.56 12.80
C LEU A 188 -4.58 -10.33 14.02
N TYR A 189 -4.11 -10.64 15.23
CA TYR A 189 -4.90 -10.41 16.46
C TYR A 189 -5.00 -8.93 16.86
N ALA A 190 -4.13 -8.06 16.30
CA ALA A 190 -4.17 -6.63 16.60
C ALA A 190 -5.34 -5.90 15.93
N PHE A 191 -5.93 -6.51 14.91
CA PHE A 191 -7.10 -5.95 14.24
C PHE A 191 -8.35 -6.15 15.10
N ARG A 192 -8.98 -5.04 15.49
CA ARG A 192 -10.31 -5.03 16.10
C ARG A 192 -11.37 -4.97 15.00
N GLY A 193 -12.15 -6.05 14.84
CA GLY A 193 -12.90 -6.27 13.62
C GLY A 193 -11.94 -6.45 12.45
N ASN A 194 -11.93 -5.48 11.53
CA ASN A 194 -11.02 -5.43 10.38
C ASN A 194 -10.14 -4.16 10.36
N ARG A 195 -10.10 -3.39 11.48
CA ARG A 195 -9.40 -2.11 11.59
C ARG A 195 -8.31 -2.13 12.65
N ILE A 196 -7.30 -1.31 12.43
CA ILE A 196 -6.30 -0.94 13.43
C ILE A 196 -6.15 0.58 13.45
N GLN A 197 -6.21 1.18 14.63
CA GLN A 197 -5.99 2.61 14.81
C GLN A 197 -4.51 2.95 14.67
N LYS A 198 -4.21 4.09 14.00
CA LYS A 198 -2.83 4.55 13.78
C LYS A 198 -2.07 4.72 15.10
N THR A 199 -2.71 5.27 16.13
CA THR A 199 -2.11 5.46 17.47
C THR A 199 -1.65 4.14 18.10
N VAL A 200 -2.42 3.05 17.90
CA VAL A 200 -2.03 1.71 18.37
C VAL A 200 -0.89 1.16 17.52
N ALA A 201 -0.96 1.35 16.22
CA ALA A 201 0.06 0.89 15.28
C ALA A 201 1.40 1.60 15.52
N ASP A 202 1.40 2.93 15.67
CA ASP A 202 2.60 3.73 15.95
C ASP A 202 3.30 3.28 17.25
N LYS A 203 2.51 3.01 18.29
CA LYS A 203 3.04 2.65 19.60
C LYS A 203 3.63 1.23 19.67
N LYS A 204 3.08 0.28 18.88
CA LYS A 204 3.35 -1.16 19.10
C LYS A 204 3.99 -1.87 17.93
N TYR A 205 3.78 -1.39 16.69
CA TYR A 205 4.06 -2.17 15.48
C TYR A 205 4.90 -1.42 14.45
N ARG A 206 5.22 -0.15 14.72
CA ARG A 206 6.06 0.66 13.84
C ARG A 206 7.50 0.19 13.91
N ILE A 207 8.13 0.08 12.74
CA ILE A 207 9.57 -0.18 12.59
C ILE A 207 10.20 0.88 11.73
N GLU A 208 11.51 1.06 11.85
CA GLU A 208 12.31 1.86 10.92
C GLU A 208 12.58 1.07 9.64
N GLN A 209 12.90 1.78 8.56
CA GLN A 209 13.27 1.18 7.28
C GLN A 209 14.71 0.65 7.34
N ASN A 210 14.92 -0.37 8.17
CA ASN A 210 16.22 -0.95 8.44
C ASN A 210 16.09 -2.46 8.66
N ALA A 211 16.96 -3.25 8.03
CA ALA A 211 16.93 -4.72 8.11
C ALA A 211 17.22 -5.24 9.52
N GLU A 212 18.15 -4.60 10.25
CA GLU A 212 18.48 -5.02 11.62
C GLU A 212 17.36 -4.70 12.59
N VAL A 213 16.72 -3.53 12.48
CA VAL A 213 15.53 -3.16 13.28
C VAL A 213 14.38 -4.12 13.00
N PHE A 214 14.18 -4.51 11.73
CA PHE A 214 13.21 -5.53 11.36
C PHE A 214 13.53 -6.88 12.04
N ALA A 215 14.79 -7.32 11.99
CA ALA A 215 15.22 -8.57 12.62
C ALA A 215 14.97 -8.56 14.13
N GLN A 216 15.40 -7.51 14.84
CA GLN A 216 15.20 -7.34 16.28
C GLN A 216 13.72 -7.32 16.66
N TYR A 217 12.89 -6.65 15.85
CA TYR A 217 11.44 -6.66 16.06
C TYR A 217 10.88 -8.08 15.96
N MET A 218 11.25 -8.83 14.90
CA MET A 218 10.78 -10.20 14.70
C MET A 218 11.22 -11.14 15.79
N GLU A 219 12.47 -11.05 16.24
CA GLU A 219 13.00 -11.84 17.36
C GLU A 219 12.23 -11.56 18.66
N SER A 220 12.01 -10.28 18.98
CA SER A 220 11.25 -9.84 20.14
C SER A 220 9.80 -10.32 20.09
N TYR A 221 9.17 -10.22 18.94
CA TYR A 221 7.79 -10.67 18.70
C TYR A 221 7.65 -12.17 18.96
N PHE A 222 8.52 -13.00 18.38
CA PHE A 222 8.47 -14.44 18.56
C PHE A 222 8.86 -14.88 19.98
N ALA A 223 9.83 -14.23 20.61
CA ALA A 223 10.16 -14.48 22.01
C ALA A 223 8.94 -14.25 22.93
N ALA A 224 8.23 -13.13 22.74
CA ALA A 224 7.01 -12.84 23.50
C ALA A 224 5.87 -13.84 23.20
N LEU A 225 5.74 -14.31 21.96
CA LEU A 225 4.75 -15.31 21.57
C LEU A 225 5.00 -16.66 22.26
N PHE A 226 6.25 -17.11 22.33
CA PHE A 226 6.63 -18.37 22.99
C PHE A 226 6.52 -18.30 24.50
N ALA A 227 6.88 -17.16 25.11
CA ALA A 227 6.71 -16.98 26.54
C ALA A 227 5.25 -17.12 26.99
N LYS A 228 4.30 -16.64 26.16
CA LYS A 228 2.86 -16.80 26.42
C LYS A 228 2.37 -18.24 26.29
N LYS A 229 2.95 -19.05 25.39
CA LYS A 229 2.58 -20.46 25.22
C LYS A 229 3.06 -21.36 26.38
N ARG A 230 4.15 -21.00 27.06
CA ARG A 230 4.69 -21.76 28.22
C ARG A 230 3.88 -21.54 29.52
N LYS A 231 3.03 -20.48 29.56
CA LYS A 231 2.21 -20.15 30.74
C LYS A 231 0.78 -20.70 30.68
N LYS A 232 0.43 -21.39 29.60
CA LYS A 232 -0.85 -22.11 29.43
C LYS A 232 -0.63 -23.62 29.44
#